data_8a466fbc9dca8c7b3d36496d64ff5d71
#
_entry.id   8a466fbc9dca8c7b3d36496d64ff5d71
#
_cell.length_a   1.000
_cell.length_b   1.000
_cell.length_c   1.000
_cell.angle_alpha   90.00
_cell.angle_beta   90.00
_cell.angle_gamma   90.00
#
_symmetry.space_group_name_H-M   'P 1'
#
loop_
_entity.id
_entity.type
_entity.pdbx_description
1 polymer ?
#
loop_
_entity_poly.entity_id
_entity_poly.type
_entity_poly.pdbx_seq_one_letter_code
_entity_poly.pdbx_strand_id
1 'polypeptide(L)' 'MEWVKCSERMPELNQKVIAWNGHFVSQCVYKQNRIAKSERGRNPRFENHNGIWRGVSHWMPLPEPPKE' A
#
# COMPACT_ATOMS: atom_id res chain seq x y z
N MET A 1 -12.50 -7.60 10.00
CA MET A 1 -11.26 -7.33 9.26
C MET A 1 -10.28 -6.64 10.19
N GLU A 2 -9.07 -7.10 10.20
CA GLU A 2 -8.05 -6.58 11.10
C GLU A 2 -6.99 -5.80 10.34
N TRP A 3 -6.54 -4.74 10.96
CA TRP A 3 -5.40 -3.98 10.42
C TRP A 3 -4.12 -4.79 10.62
N VAL A 4 -3.28 -4.79 9.59
CA VAL A 4 -1.96 -5.41 9.63
C VAL A 4 -0.93 -4.31 9.81
N LYS A 5 -0.02 -4.48 10.78
CA LYS A 5 1.07 -3.52 10.95
C LYS A 5 2.12 -3.72 9.87
N CYS A 6 2.55 -2.63 9.25
CA CYS A 6 3.61 -2.69 8.24
C CYS A 6 4.90 -3.28 8.79
N SER A 7 5.17 -3.09 10.09
CA SER A 7 6.34 -3.65 10.75
C SER A 7 6.27 -5.18 10.88
N GLU A 8 5.09 -5.77 10.78
CA GLU A 8 4.93 -7.22 10.87
C GLU A 8 4.86 -7.88 9.51
N ARG A 9 4.15 -7.28 8.58
CA ARG A 9 3.99 -7.83 7.24
C ARG A 9 3.60 -6.74 6.26
N MET A 10 4.18 -6.80 5.07
CA MET A 10 3.83 -5.89 3.97
C MET A 10 2.92 -6.61 2.98
N PRO A 11 2.09 -5.86 2.22
CA PRO A 11 1.27 -6.48 1.18
C PRO A 11 2.12 -7.00 0.03
N GLU A 12 1.51 -7.81 -0.83
CA GLU A 12 2.16 -8.24 -2.05
C GLU A 12 2.22 -7.09 -3.06
N LEU A 13 3.21 -7.11 -3.94
CA LEU A 13 3.33 -6.10 -4.98
C LEU A 13 2.08 -6.12 -5.87
N ASN A 14 1.60 -4.93 -6.18
CA ASN A 14 0.40 -4.68 -6.97
C ASN A 14 -0.91 -5.05 -6.25
N GLN A 15 -0.83 -5.39 -4.97
CA GLN A 15 -2.03 -5.65 -4.18
C GLN A 15 -2.75 -4.35 -3.86
N LYS A 16 -4.07 -4.35 -4.06
CA LYS A 16 -4.92 -3.23 -3.65
C LYS A 16 -5.27 -3.37 -2.18
N VAL A 17 -5.06 -2.32 -1.43
CA VAL A 17 -5.24 -2.33 0.02
C VAL A 17 -5.90 -1.04 0.49
N ILE A 18 -6.37 -1.05 1.73
CA ILE A 18 -6.72 0.16 2.46
C ILE A 18 -5.53 0.46 3.38
N ALA A 19 -5.05 1.69 3.37
CA ALA A 19 -3.88 2.08 4.14
C ALA A 19 -4.20 3.19 5.14
N TRP A 20 -3.55 3.14 6.28
CA TRP A 20 -3.67 4.12 7.36
C TRP A 20 -2.33 4.77 7.61
N ASN A 21 -2.27 6.10 7.55
CA ASN A 21 -1.02 6.84 7.71
C ASN A 21 -0.90 7.56 9.06
N GLY A 22 -1.75 7.22 10.01
CA GLY A 22 -1.81 7.90 11.29
C GLY A 22 -2.83 9.02 11.35
N HIS A 23 -3.36 9.44 10.20
CA HIS A 23 -4.33 10.54 10.10
C HIS A 23 -5.52 10.20 9.23
N PHE A 24 -5.30 9.55 8.10
CA PHE A 24 -6.35 9.28 7.13
C PHE A 24 -6.27 7.86 6.62
N VAL A 25 -7.41 7.37 6.15
CA VAL A 25 -7.55 6.08 5.49
C VAL A 25 -7.73 6.33 4.00
N SER A 26 -7.03 5.59 3.16
CA SER A 26 -7.18 5.69 1.71
C SER A 26 -6.95 4.35 1.04
N GLN A 27 -7.62 4.16 -0.09
CA GLN A 27 -7.33 3.02 -0.95
C GLN A 27 -5.98 3.26 -1.64
N CYS A 28 -5.10 2.28 -1.56
CA CYS A 28 -3.78 2.35 -2.15
C CYS A 28 -3.45 1.06 -2.87
N VAL A 29 -2.41 1.13 -3.72
CA VAL A 29 -1.81 -0.05 -4.34
C VAL A 29 -0.35 -0.09 -3.89
N TYR A 30 0.12 -1.25 -3.47
CA TYR A 30 1.51 -1.43 -3.08
C TYR A 30 2.35 -1.69 -4.33
N LYS A 31 3.19 -0.74 -4.69
CA LYS A 31 3.95 -0.77 -5.94
C LYS A 31 5.44 -0.62 -5.72
N GLN A 32 6.20 -1.11 -6.70
CA GLN A 32 7.64 -0.95 -6.74
C GLN A 32 8.05 -0.55 -8.15
N ASN A 33 8.91 0.46 -8.25
CA ASN A 33 9.50 0.87 -9.51
C ASN A 33 10.87 0.21 -9.66
N ARG A 34 10.91 -0.92 -10.36
CA ARG A 34 12.14 -1.72 -10.52
C ARG A 34 13.15 -1.10 -11.48
N ILE A 35 12.72 -0.14 -12.30
CA ILE A 35 13.58 0.50 -13.28
C ILE A 35 14.11 1.85 -12.80
N ALA A 36 13.79 2.27 -11.59
CA ALA A 36 14.32 3.49 -11.04
C ALA A 36 15.84 3.41 -10.89
N LYS A 37 16.51 4.52 -11.12
CA LYS A 37 17.98 4.57 -11.11
C LYS A 37 18.58 4.52 -9.70
N SER A 38 17.84 4.96 -8.69
CA SER A 38 18.32 4.96 -7.32
C SER A 38 17.69 3.81 -6.54
N GLU A 39 18.41 3.32 -5.55
CA GLU A 39 17.91 2.32 -4.63
C GLU A 39 16.63 2.79 -3.94
N ARG A 40 16.61 4.04 -3.53
CA ARG A 40 15.48 4.67 -2.87
C ARG A 40 14.23 4.68 -3.75
N GLY A 41 14.40 4.95 -5.04
CA GLY A 41 13.31 4.94 -6.00
C GLY A 41 12.80 3.53 -6.33
N ARG A 42 13.61 2.50 -6.07
CA ARG A 42 13.21 1.11 -6.27
C ARG A 42 12.53 0.49 -5.06
N ASN A 43 12.53 1.16 -3.91
CA ASN A 43 11.87 0.64 -2.72
C ASN A 43 10.35 0.61 -2.92
N PRO A 44 9.69 -0.47 -2.49
CA PRO A 44 8.24 -0.54 -2.59
C PRO A 44 7.56 0.56 -1.78
N ARG A 45 6.41 1.00 -2.26
CA ARG A 45 5.66 2.07 -1.61
C ARG A 45 4.17 1.94 -1.87
N PHE A 46 3.40 2.61 -1.03
CA PHE A 46 1.95 2.72 -1.24
C PHE A 46 1.68 3.93 -2.15
N GLU A 47 0.85 3.73 -3.16
CA GLU A 47 0.45 4.79 -4.06
C GLU A 47 -1.07 4.84 -4.20
N ASN A 48 -1.61 6.05 -4.28
CA ASN A 48 -3.01 6.25 -4.60
C ASN A 48 -3.12 7.17 -5.83
N HIS A 49 -4.33 7.58 -6.18
CA HIS A 49 -4.56 8.43 -7.36
C HIS A 49 -3.86 9.80 -7.28
N ASN A 50 -3.41 10.22 -6.10
CA ASN A 50 -2.68 11.46 -5.92
C ASN A 50 -1.16 11.27 -5.86
N GLY A 51 -0.69 10.03 -5.97
CA GLY A 51 0.74 9.73 -5.95
C GLY A 51 1.15 8.88 -4.76
N ILE A 52 2.39 9.06 -4.31
CA ILE A 52 2.94 8.28 -3.21
C ILE A 52 2.28 8.65 -1.89
N TRP A 53 1.84 7.64 -1.16
CA TRP A 53 1.24 7.82 0.16
C TRP A 53 2.24 7.41 1.23
N ARG A 54 2.71 8.38 1.98
CA ARG A 54 3.79 8.19 2.95
C ARG A 54 3.27 8.04 4.37
N GLY A 55 4.11 7.48 5.24
CA GLY A 55 3.81 7.36 6.66
C GLY A 55 2.80 6.26 6.99
N VAL A 56 2.59 5.33 6.08
CA VAL A 56 1.66 4.22 6.31
C VAL A 56 2.19 3.32 7.41
N SER A 57 1.40 3.15 8.46
CA SER A 57 1.75 2.28 9.57
C SER A 57 0.97 0.98 9.56
N HIS A 58 -0.24 1.00 8.99
CA HIS A 58 -1.14 -0.15 8.95
C HIS A 58 -1.81 -0.24 7.60
N TRP A 59 -2.19 -1.46 7.23
CA TRP A 59 -2.93 -1.70 5.99
C TRP A 59 -3.85 -2.91 6.19
N MET A 60 -4.81 -3.05 5.30
CA MET A 60 -5.60 -4.28 5.24
C MET A 60 -6.06 -4.51 3.80
N PRO A 61 -6.29 -5.79 3.41
CA PRO A 61 -6.72 -6.09 2.05
C PRO A 61 -8.07 -5.47 1.74
N LEU A 62 -8.26 -5.03 0.49
CA LEU A 62 -9.58 -4.63 0.03
C LEU A 62 -10.46 -5.87 -0.14
N PRO A 63 -11.72 -5.79 0.26
CA PRO A 63 -12.65 -6.88 -0.05
C PRO A 63 -12.83 -6.98 -1.57
N GLU A 64 -12.94 -8.21 -2.06
CA GLU A 64 -13.23 -8.42 -3.47
C GLU A 64 -14.67 -8.01 -3.77
N PRO A 65 -14.93 -7.49 -4.99
CA PRO A 65 -16.30 -7.20 -5.38
C PRO A 65 -17.13 -8.48 -5.42
N PRO A 66 -18.44 -8.37 -5.22
CA PRO A 66 -19.28 -9.57 -5.30
C PRO A 66 -19.24 -10.17 -6.69
N LYS A 67 -19.25 -11.48 -6.73
CA LYS A 67 -19.36 -12.23 -7.99
C LYS A 67 -20.81 -12.47 -8.29
N GLU A 68 -21.22 -12.07 -9.45
CA GLU A 68 -22.57 -12.32 -9.90
C GLU A 68 -22.60 -13.07 -11.18
#